data_c7542bbfcc63cdd4242b7c8163ac4a9b
#
_entry.id   c7542bbfcc63cdd4242b7c8163ac4a9b
#
_cell.length_a   1.000
_cell.length_b   1.000
_cell.length_c   1.000
_cell.angle_alpha   90.00
_cell.angle_beta   90.00
_cell.angle_gamma   90.00
#
_symmetry.space_group_name_H-M   'P 1'
#
loop_
_entity.id
_entity.type
_entity.pdbx_description
1 polymer ?
#
loop_
_entity_poly.entity_id
_entity_poly.type
_entity_poly.pdbx_seq_one_letter_code
_entity_poly.pdbx_strand_id
1 'polypeptide(L)'
;MIKKVTKFITQLTSTRAAGLYLLLFAIAIGVATFIENDFGTSSAQAVVFRSWWFELLLLLFGITIIMNVWRFKLVKQKKWASVLFHLSIVLILIGSAVTRYYGTEGMMHIREGETSNQYLSAEPFIKFHVHQGGKSYAFDEPVYFSSLGSNSFENSYQIGNSLIEVKLDEFVPNPTETLTPDANGVPILKVVFGGMGGREEYMLRQGDRTNINGVNFNFSAEYVPDAFNITLNGDSLSFLTQENANQRVMATQQVDDLTGGVAHPLKLRSLYTLQNASF
;
A
#
# COMPACT_ATOMS: atom_id res chain seq x y z
N MET A 1 47.80 -23.08 -2.21
CA MET A 1 46.46 -22.46 -1.96
C MET A 1 46.49 -20.94 -2.11
N ILE A 2 47.38 -20.20 -1.46
CA ILE A 2 47.50 -18.73 -1.49
C ILE A 2 47.57 -18.15 -2.92
N LYS A 3 48.43 -18.68 -3.81
CA LYS A 3 48.58 -18.21 -5.20
C LYS A 3 47.27 -18.31 -6.02
N LYS A 4 46.44 -19.34 -5.78
CA LYS A 4 45.12 -19.46 -6.46
C LYS A 4 44.11 -18.41 -5.97
N VAL A 5 44.07 -18.16 -4.66
CA VAL A 5 43.21 -17.14 -4.06
C VAL A 5 43.60 -15.75 -4.55
N THR A 6 44.90 -15.42 -4.57
CA THR A 6 45.38 -14.12 -5.08
C THR A 6 45.02 -13.93 -6.54
N LYS A 7 45.12 -14.96 -7.38
CA LYS A 7 44.76 -14.90 -8.80
C LYS A 7 43.23 -14.64 -8.96
N PHE A 8 42.42 -15.31 -8.17
CA PHE A 8 40.95 -15.12 -8.18
C PHE A 8 40.56 -13.71 -7.77
N ILE A 9 41.08 -13.20 -6.66
CA ILE A 9 40.84 -11.80 -6.22
C ILE A 9 41.27 -10.81 -7.31
N THR A 10 42.44 -11.04 -7.93
CA THR A 10 42.94 -10.16 -8.99
C THR A 10 42.03 -10.15 -10.23
N GLN A 11 41.38 -11.26 -10.55
CA GLN A 11 40.40 -11.33 -11.64
C GLN A 11 39.12 -10.60 -11.29
N LEU A 12 38.57 -10.79 -10.08
CA LEU A 12 37.37 -10.13 -9.59
C LEU A 12 37.52 -8.59 -9.48
N THR A 13 38.75 -8.12 -9.21
CA THR A 13 39.04 -6.67 -9.10
C THR A 13 39.72 -6.11 -10.34
N SER A 14 39.58 -6.77 -11.50
CA SER A 14 40.13 -6.28 -12.75
C SER A 14 39.27 -5.20 -13.39
N THR A 15 39.83 -4.42 -14.31
CA THR A 15 39.08 -3.43 -15.11
C THR A 15 37.98 -4.10 -15.96
N ARG A 16 38.22 -5.34 -16.41
CA ARG A 16 37.20 -6.14 -17.13
C ARG A 16 36.05 -6.51 -16.20
N ALA A 17 36.34 -6.87 -14.95
CA ALA A 17 35.33 -7.14 -13.95
C ALA A 17 34.53 -5.86 -13.61
N ALA A 18 35.17 -4.69 -13.52
CA ALA A 18 34.48 -3.42 -13.34
C ALA A 18 33.47 -3.13 -14.46
N GLY A 19 33.86 -3.38 -15.71
CA GLY A 19 32.97 -3.25 -16.87
C GLY A 19 31.78 -4.22 -16.81
N LEU A 20 32.03 -5.48 -16.36
CA LEU A 20 30.96 -6.46 -16.17
C LEU A 20 29.99 -6.03 -15.05
N TYR A 21 30.50 -5.55 -13.90
CA TYR A 21 29.65 -5.08 -12.80
C TYR A 21 28.79 -3.89 -13.22
N LEU A 22 29.35 -2.96 -13.99
CA LEU A 22 28.61 -1.83 -14.53
C LEU A 22 27.50 -2.28 -15.51
N LEU A 23 27.79 -3.27 -16.35
CA LEU A 23 26.80 -3.85 -17.26
C LEU A 23 25.67 -4.55 -16.45
N LEU A 24 26.02 -5.36 -15.46
CA LEU A 24 25.03 -6.02 -14.59
C LEU A 24 24.19 -5.00 -13.83
N PHE A 25 24.78 -3.93 -13.34
CA PHE A 25 24.08 -2.82 -12.69
C PHE A 25 23.08 -2.16 -13.65
N ALA A 26 23.49 -1.87 -14.88
CA ALA A 26 22.61 -1.28 -15.89
C ALA A 26 21.41 -2.21 -16.22
N ILE A 27 21.68 -3.52 -16.36
CA ILE A 27 20.64 -4.53 -16.58
C ILE A 27 19.69 -4.59 -15.36
N ALA A 28 20.24 -4.59 -14.14
CA ALA A 28 19.43 -4.63 -12.91
C ALA A 28 18.49 -3.44 -12.80
N ILE A 29 18.96 -2.22 -13.11
CA ILE A 29 18.13 -1.02 -13.14
C ILE A 29 17.05 -1.13 -14.24
N GLY A 30 17.41 -1.58 -15.43
CA GLY A 30 16.44 -1.80 -16.50
C GLY A 30 15.34 -2.76 -16.10
N VAL A 31 15.69 -3.91 -15.52
CA VAL A 31 14.71 -4.88 -15.00
C VAL A 31 13.85 -4.27 -13.88
N ALA A 32 14.47 -3.53 -12.95
CA ALA A 32 13.75 -2.85 -11.87
C ALA A 32 12.68 -1.87 -12.39
N THR A 33 12.99 -1.13 -13.47
CA THR A 33 12.05 -0.18 -14.09
C THR A 33 10.82 -0.91 -14.66
N PHE A 34 10.99 -2.07 -15.29
CA PHE A 34 9.84 -2.88 -15.76
C PHE A 34 9.03 -3.45 -14.58
N ILE A 35 9.71 -3.95 -13.55
CA ILE A 35 9.02 -4.43 -12.33
C ILE A 35 8.24 -3.29 -11.67
N GLU A 36 8.81 -2.09 -11.60
CA GLU A 36 8.15 -0.92 -11.03
C GLU A 36 6.89 -0.54 -11.82
N ASN A 37 6.97 -0.58 -13.14
CA ASN A 37 5.83 -0.27 -14.01
C ASN A 37 4.66 -1.25 -13.82
N ASP A 38 4.95 -2.54 -13.70
CA ASP A 38 3.93 -3.59 -13.68
C ASP A 38 3.43 -3.92 -12.26
N PHE A 39 4.29 -3.79 -11.24
CA PHE A 39 4.04 -4.24 -9.87
C PHE A 39 4.26 -3.17 -8.79
N GLY A 40 4.59 -1.95 -9.20
CA GLY A 40 4.83 -0.81 -8.31
C GLY A 40 6.22 -0.75 -7.67
N THR A 41 6.54 0.43 -7.12
CA THR A 41 7.85 0.76 -6.54
C THR A 41 8.27 -0.18 -5.41
N SER A 42 7.31 -0.62 -4.55
CA SER A 42 7.59 -1.55 -3.46
C SER A 42 8.13 -2.89 -3.95
N SER A 43 7.63 -3.38 -5.10
CA SER A 43 8.10 -4.63 -5.72
C SER A 43 9.50 -4.50 -6.31
N ALA A 44 9.81 -3.40 -6.99
CA ALA A 44 11.15 -3.10 -7.48
C ALA A 44 12.16 -2.99 -6.33
N GLN A 45 11.76 -2.34 -5.24
CA GLN A 45 12.55 -2.26 -4.01
C GLN A 45 12.83 -3.65 -3.42
N ALA A 46 11.79 -4.48 -3.24
CA ALA A 46 11.93 -5.80 -2.62
C ALA A 46 12.79 -6.76 -3.44
N VAL A 47 12.57 -6.84 -4.76
CA VAL A 47 13.19 -7.86 -5.63
C VAL A 47 14.58 -7.44 -6.11
N VAL A 48 14.83 -6.15 -6.34
CA VAL A 48 16.08 -5.64 -6.89
C VAL A 48 16.84 -4.82 -5.88
N PHE A 49 16.36 -3.62 -5.55
CA PHE A 49 17.17 -2.66 -4.83
C PHE A 49 17.50 -3.05 -3.38
N ARG A 50 16.63 -3.79 -2.69
CA ARG A 50 16.85 -4.28 -1.33
C ARG A 50 17.35 -5.74 -1.28
N SER A 51 17.67 -6.35 -2.43
CA SER A 51 18.17 -7.71 -2.49
C SER A 51 19.65 -7.78 -2.11
N TRP A 52 20.04 -8.90 -1.47
CA TRP A 52 21.43 -9.14 -1.07
C TRP A 52 22.39 -9.23 -2.26
N TRP A 53 21.93 -9.75 -3.41
CA TRP A 53 22.74 -9.87 -4.61
C TRP A 53 23.08 -8.52 -5.23
N PHE A 54 22.16 -7.55 -5.17
CA PHE A 54 22.38 -6.20 -5.65
C PHE A 54 23.37 -5.45 -4.75
N GLU A 55 23.26 -5.63 -3.43
CA GLU A 55 24.25 -5.10 -2.48
C GLU A 55 25.64 -5.63 -2.74
N LEU A 56 25.74 -6.97 -2.94
CA LEU A 56 27.01 -7.61 -3.25
C LEU A 56 27.61 -7.07 -4.56
N LEU A 57 26.77 -6.86 -5.57
CA LEU A 57 27.19 -6.26 -6.85
C LEU A 57 27.81 -4.87 -6.65
N LEU A 58 27.10 -3.98 -5.91
CA LEU A 58 27.59 -2.63 -5.62
C LEU A 58 28.86 -2.62 -4.78
N LEU A 59 28.93 -3.50 -3.78
CA LEU A 59 30.14 -3.67 -2.95
C LEU A 59 31.35 -4.11 -3.78
N LEU A 60 31.19 -5.14 -4.61
CA LEU A 60 32.25 -5.63 -5.49
C LEU A 60 32.67 -4.55 -6.49
N PHE A 61 31.73 -3.80 -7.01
CA PHE A 61 32.01 -2.68 -7.92
C PHE A 61 32.84 -1.59 -7.21
N GLY A 62 32.44 -1.16 -6.02
CA GLY A 62 33.16 -0.17 -5.21
C GLY A 62 34.59 -0.62 -4.85
N ILE A 63 34.76 -1.85 -4.38
CA ILE A 63 36.07 -2.44 -4.10
C ILE A 63 36.93 -2.45 -5.36
N THR A 64 36.35 -2.83 -6.50
CA THR A 64 37.08 -2.90 -7.77
C THR A 64 37.58 -1.54 -8.23
N ILE A 65 36.77 -0.49 -8.05
CA ILE A 65 37.16 0.89 -8.34
C ILE A 65 38.39 1.30 -7.50
N ILE A 66 38.33 1.09 -6.20
CA ILE A 66 39.44 1.42 -5.27
C ILE A 66 40.70 0.64 -5.66
N MET A 67 40.57 -0.67 -5.91
CA MET A 67 41.70 -1.52 -6.29
C MET A 67 42.32 -1.08 -7.62
N ASN A 68 41.54 -0.60 -8.58
CA ASN A 68 42.06 -0.09 -9.86
C ASN A 68 42.81 1.23 -9.69
N VAL A 69 42.36 2.15 -8.84
CA VAL A 69 43.08 3.37 -8.49
C VAL A 69 44.49 3.01 -7.95
N TRP A 70 44.59 2.02 -7.09
CA TRP A 70 45.84 1.52 -6.52
C TRP A 70 46.69 0.80 -7.56
N ARG A 71 46.11 -0.14 -8.30
CA ARG A 71 46.80 -0.96 -9.32
C ARG A 71 47.43 -0.10 -10.40
N PHE A 72 46.73 0.90 -10.90
CA PHE A 72 47.25 1.80 -11.92
C PHE A 72 48.11 2.95 -11.34
N LYS A 73 48.32 2.96 -10.01
CA LYS A 73 49.13 3.97 -9.33
C LYS A 73 48.74 5.41 -9.66
N LEU A 74 47.45 5.66 -9.84
CA LEU A 74 46.94 6.96 -10.33
C LEU A 74 47.36 8.14 -9.44
N VAL A 75 47.43 7.94 -8.13
CA VAL A 75 47.90 8.94 -7.16
C VAL A 75 49.40 9.24 -7.38
N LYS A 76 50.25 8.16 -7.54
CA LYS A 76 51.69 8.32 -7.79
C LYS A 76 51.96 9.02 -9.13
N GLN A 77 51.11 8.79 -10.14
CA GLN A 77 51.20 9.43 -11.45
C GLN A 77 50.59 10.85 -11.46
N LYS A 78 50.13 11.35 -10.32
CA LYS A 78 49.50 12.68 -10.16
C LYS A 78 48.32 12.91 -11.11
N LYS A 79 47.60 11.83 -11.49
CA LYS A 79 46.39 11.90 -12.33
C LYS A 79 45.15 12.25 -11.48
N TRP A 80 45.17 13.41 -10.86
CA TRP A 80 44.20 13.84 -9.88
C TRP A 80 42.75 13.85 -10.40
N ALA A 81 42.54 14.27 -11.64
CA ALA A 81 41.21 14.26 -12.25
C ALA A 81 40.60 12.83 -12.29
N SER A 82 41.42 11.82 -12.66
CA SER A 82 40.99 10.44 -12.66
C SER A 82 40.76 9.90 -11.24
N VAL A 83 41.61 10.26 -10.28
CA VAL A 83 41.44 9.87 -8.87
C VAL A 83 40.14 10.44 -8.32
N LEU A 84 39.87 11.75 -8.53
CA LEU A 84 38.65 12.40 -8.06
C LEU A 84 37.40 11.78 -8.69
N PHE A 85 37.43 11.48 -9.99
CA PHE A 85 36.33 10.79 -10.66
C PHE A 85 36.01 9.42 -10.03
N HIS A 86 37.02 8.57 -9.78
CA HIS A 86 36.81 7.28 -9.15
C HIS A 86 36.36 7.41 -7.68
N LEU A 87 36.92 8.38 -6.97
CA LEU A 87 36.55 8.63 -5.58
C LEU A 87 35.10 9.14 -5.46
N SER A 88 34.62 9.96 -6.40
CA SER A 88 33.24 10.43 -6.40
C SER A 88 32.24 9.28 -6.55
N ILE A 89 32.56 8.28 -7.39
CA ILE A 89 31.70 7.08 -7.52
C ILE A 89 31.65 6.32 -6.19
N VAL A 90 32.80 6.12 -5.53
CA VAL A 90 32.85 5.45 -4.22
C VAL A 90 32.06 6.23 -3.17
N LEU A 91 32.15 7.55 -3.18
CA LEU A 91 31.39 8.42 -2.27
C LEU A 91 29.87 8.30 -2.51
N ILE A 92 29.45 8.24 -3.77
CA ILE A 92 28.03 8.02 -4.14
C ILE A 92 27.56 6.65 -3.63
N LEU A 93 28.37 5.58 -3.79
CA LEU A 93 28.02 4.25 -3.28
C LEU A 93 27.90 4.23 -1.75
N ILE A 94 28.80 4.92 -1.04
CA ILE A 94 28.69 5.07 0.42
C ILE A 94 27.44 5.85 0.80
N GLY A 95 27.17 6.97 0.13
CA GLY A 95 25.95 7.76 0.36
C GLY A 95 24.68 6.95 0.12
N SER A 96 24.65 6.17 -0.95
CA SER A 96 23.54 5.24 -1.24
C SER A 96 23.34 4.20 -0.13
N ALA A 97 24.43 3.64 0.42
CA ALA A 97 24.33 2.73 1.55
C ALA A 97 23.79 3.42 2.79
N VAL A 98 24.24 4.64 3.10
CA VAL A 98 23.72 5.43 4.24
C VAL A 98 22.23 5.69 4.07
N THR A 99 21.79 6.16 2.90
CA THR A 99 20.36 6.40 2.62
C THR A 99 19.54 5.11 2.77
N ARG A 100 20.07 3.99 2.28
CA ARG A 100 19.37 2.70 2.37
C ARG A 100 19.13 2.22 3.79
N TYR A 101 20.11 2.37 4.69
CA TYR A 101 20.06 1.81 6.05
C TYR A 101 19.57 2.81 7.11
N TYR A 102 19.72 4.11 6.86
CA TYR A 102 19.41 5.17 7.84
C TYR A 102 18.47 6.23 7.28
N GLY A 103 18.18 6.21 5.97
CA GLY A 103 17.29 7.19 5.35
C GLY A 103 15.83 6.90 5.68
N THR A 104 15.05 7.96 5.88
CA THR A 104 13.59 7.93 5.91
C THR A 104 13.06 8.82 4.79
N GLU A 105 12.05 8.34 4.08
CA GLU A 105 11.46 9.06 2.95
C GLU A 105 9.99 9.33 3.20
N GLY A 106 9.51 10.48 2.71
CA GLY A 106 8.11 10.82 2.84
C GLY A 106 7.76 12.11 2.12
N MET A 107 6.46 12.39 2.03
CA MET A 107 5.93 13.60 1.41
C MET A 107 5.32 14.52 2.45
N MET A 108 5.68 15.81 2.40
CA MET A 108 5.11 16.84 3.25
C MET A 108 4.24 17.76 2.37
N HIS A 109 2.93 17.73 2.60
CA HIS A 109 2.01 18.61 1.92
C HIS A 109 1.82 19.90 2.73
N ILE A 110 2.30 21.01 2.20
CA ILE A 110 2.16 22.34 2.83
C ILE A 110 1.37 23.22 1.86
N ARG A 111 0.20 23.71 2.28
CA ARG A 111 -0.58 24.66 1.51
C ARG A 111 0.06 26.04 1.57
N GLU A 112 -0.19 26.86 0.58
CA GLU A 112 0.32 28.23 0.53
C GLU A 112 -0.14 29.02 1.77
N GLY A 113 0.81 29.62 2.49
CA GLY A 113 0.56 30.36 3.74
C GLY A 113 0.46 29.50 5.01
N GLU A 114 0.55 28.16 4.91
CA GLU A 114 0.52 27.25 6.06
C GLU A 114 1.92 26.72 6.42
N THR A 115 2.02 26.12 7.59
CA THR A 115 3.23 25.39 8.04
C THR A 115 2.84 23.98 8.49
N SER A 116 3.72 23.01 8.30
CA SER A 116 3.53 21.64 8.77
C SER A 116 4.80 21.13 9.43
N ASN A 117 4.66 20.33 10.48
CA ASN A 117 5.72 19.58 11.13
C ASN A 117 5.52 18.07 10.98
N GLN A 118 4.60 17.64 10.11
CA GLN A 118 4.28 16.23 9.84
C GLN A 118 4.52 15.93 8.38
N TYR A 119 4.97 14.71 8.10
CA TYR A 119 5.09 14.19 6.76
C TYR A 119 4.42 12.81 6.65
N LEU A 120 3.93 12.48 5.48
CA LEU A 120 3.41 11.16 5.16
C LEU A 120 4.60 10.27 4.78
N SER A 121 4.85 9.23 5.56
CA SER A 121 5.91 8.26 5.28
C SER A 121 5.64 7.52 3.97
N ALA A 122 6.68 7.29 3.18
CA ALA A 122 6.63 6.40 2.02
C ALA A 122 6.62 4.91 2.42
N GLU A 123 7.02 4.60 3.65
CA GLU A 123 7.03 3.24 4.17
C GLU A 123 5.68 2.90 4.82
N PRO A 124 5.06 1.75 4.49
CA PRO A 124 3.88 1.26 5.20
C PRO A 124 4.26 0.76 6.60
N PHE A 125 3.29 0.85 7.53
CA PHE A 125 3.46 0.41 8.92
C PHE A 125 2.35 -0.55 9.29
N ILE A 126 2.69 -1.59 10.08
CA ILE A 126 1.72 -2.34 10.87
C ILE A 126 1.51 -1.58 12.17
N LYS A 127 0.26 -1.15 12.41
CA LYS A 127 -0.13 -0.48 13.65
C LYS A 127 -1.04 -1.41 14.45
N PHE A 128 -0.71 -1.61 15.71
CA PHE A 128 -1.54 -2.39 16.61
C PHE A 128 -1.50 -1.85 18.03
N HIS A 129 -2.58 -2.11 18.75
CA HIS A 129 -2.73 -1.71 20.14
C HIS A 129 -2.90 -2.93 21.04
N VAL A 130 -2.17 -2.95 22.14
CA VAL A 130 -2.28 -3.99 23.15
C VAL A 130 -2.84 -3.37 24.42
N HIS A 131 -3.92 -3.95 24.92
CA HIS A 131 -4.56 -3.51 26.15
C HIS A 131 -4.24 -4.49 27.29
N GLN A 132 -3.55 -4.01 28.34
CA GLN A 132 -3.21 -4.82 29.51
C GLN A 132 -3.29 -3.98 30.77
N GLY A 133 -3.99 -4.49 31.80
CA GLY A 133 -4.08 -3.84 33.11
C GLY A 133 -4.62 -2.41 33.09
N GLY A 134 -5.57 -2.10 32.19
CA GLY A 134 -6.15 -0.77 32.03
C GLY A 134 -5.25 0.24 31.28
N LYS A 135 -4.10 -0.20 30.78
CA LYS A 135 -3.20 0.59 29.94
C LYS A 135 -3.29 0.13 28.48
N SER A 136 -3.12 1.07 27.55
CA SER A 136 -3.01 0.81 26.12
C SER A 136 -1.59 1.11 25.66
N TYR A 137 -1.00 0.16 24.96
CA TYR A 137 0.33 0.27 24.34
C TYR A 137 0.14 0.29 22.83
N ALA A 138 0.66 1.32 22.17
CA ALA A 138 0.62 1.45 20.73
C ALA A 138 1.98 1.08 20.13
N PHE A 139 1.96 0.34 19.03
CA PHE A 139 3.15 -0.09 18.29
C PHE A 139 2.96 0.29 16.83
N ASP A 140 4.01 0.87 16.25
CA ASP A 140 4.09 1.26 14.84
C ASP A 140 5.37 0.61 14.27
N GLU A 141 5.22 -0.48 13.52
CA GLU A 141 6.34 -1.24 12.96
C GLU A 141 6.44 -1.02 11.45
N PRO A 142 7.57 -0.52 10.95
CA PRO A 142 7.77 -0.36 9.51
C PRO A 142 7.85 -1.74 8.84
N VAL A 143 7.15 -1.89 7.71
CA VAL A 143 7.13 -3.13 6.93
C VAL A 143 7.36 -2.85 5.45
N TYR A 144 7.94 -3.81 4.74
CA TYR A 144 8.23 -3.69 3.31
C TYR A 144 7.43 -4.72 2.52
N PHE A 145 6.11 -4.58 2.54
CA PHE A 145 5.23 -5.46 1.80
C PHE A 145 5.15 -5.06 0.33
N SER A 146 5.16 -6.06 -0.53
CA SER A 146 5.14 -5.86 -1.98
C SER A 146 4.37 -6.98 -2.70
N SER A 147 3.92 -6.69 -3.91
CA SER A 147 3.23 -7.68 -4.74
C SER A 147 4.14 -8.83 -5.19
N LEU A 148 5.46 -8.59 -5.23
CA LEU A 148 6.47 -9.59 -5.58
C LEU A 148 7.45 -9.76 -4.42
N GLY A 149 7.80 -11.00 -4.12
CA GLY A 149 8.73 -11.33 -3.03
C GLY A 149 8.05 -12.02 -1.85
N SER A 150 8.77 -12.21 -0.76
CA SER A 150 8.24 -12.79 0.47
C SER A 150 7.82 -11.70 1.43
N ASN A 151 6.55 -11.70 1.82
CA ASN A 151 6.02 -10.81 2.83
C ASN A 151 5.91 -11.59 4.14
N SER A 152 6.68 -11.22 5.13
CA SER A 152 6.65 -11.84 6.46
C SER A 152 6.83 -10.79 7.53
N PHE A 153 6.12 -10.93 8.62
CA PHE A 153 6.29 -10.13 9.82
C PHE A 153 6.06 -11.05 11.02
N GLU A 154 7.04 -11.14 11.89
CA GLU A 154 6.96 -11.89 13.14
C GLU A 154 7.84 -11.18 14.17
N ASN A 155 7.22 -10.64 15.21
CA ASN A 155 7.91 -9.93 16.28
C ASN A 155 7.30 -10.26 17.64
N SER A 156 8.14 -10.22 18.68
CA SER A 156 7.74 -10.46 20.07
C SER A 156 7.98 -9.22 20.90
N TYR A 157 6.99 -8.85 21.71
CA TYR A 157 6.99 -7.65 22.54
C TYR A 157 6.79 -8.00 24.00
N GLN A 158 7.67 -7.51 24.87
CA GLN A 158 7.56 -7.67 26.30
C GLN A 158 6.75 -6.53 26.90
N ILE A 159 5.57 -6.81 27.43
CA ILE A 159 4.73 -5.85 28.13
C ILE A 159 4.53 -6.31 29.58
N GLY A 160 5.21 -5.63 30.50
CA GLY A 160 5.27 -6.09 31.89
C GLY A 160 5.84 -7.51 31.99
N ASN A 161 5.05 -8.44 32.49
CA ASN A 161 5.45 -9.87 32.63
C ASN A 161 4.93 -10.75 31.48
N SER A 162 4.23 -10.20 30.50
CA SER A 162 3.67 -10.96 29.37
C SER A 162 4.50 -10.76 28.11
N LEU A 163 4.79 -11.86 27.41
CA LEU A 163 5.35 -11.86 26.06
C LEU A 163 4.17 -11.96 25.08
N ILE A 164 4.14 -11.04 24.12
CA ILE A 164 3.13 -10.99 23.07
C ILE A 164 3.82 -11.21 21.74
N GLU A 165 3.39 -12.22 21.01
CA GLU A 165 3.87 -12.50 19.66
C GLU A 165 2.85 -11.97 18.66
N VAL A 166 3.35 -11.21 17.69
CA VAL A 166 2.55 -10.68 16.56
C VAL A 166 3.13 -11.24 15.28
N LYS A 167 2.31 -11.97 14.56
CA LYS A 167 2.69 -12.62 13.31
C LYS A 167 1.72 -12.26 12.20
N LEU A 168 2.25 -11.99 11.00
CA LEU A 168 1.46 -11.89 9.79
C LEU A 168 1.16 -13.29 9.27
N ASP A 169 -0.11 -13.64 9.15
CA ASP A 169 -0.51 -14.92 8.55
C ASP A 169 -0.42 -14.87 7.03
N GLU A 170 -0.95 -13.81 6.41
CA GLU A 170 -0.96 -13.65 4.97
C GLU A 170 -1.00 -12.18 4.57
N PHE A 171 -0.33 -11.84 3.49
CA PHE A 171 -0.44 -10.56 2.80
C PHE A 171 -0.99 -10.79 1.40
N VAL A 172 -2.18 -10.24 1.12
CA VAL A 172 -2.81 -10.32 -0.21
C VAL A 172 -2.61 -8.99 -0.94
N PRO A 173 -1.73 -8.95 -1.96
CA PRO A 173 -1.54 -7.75 -2.76
C PRO A 173 -2.76 -7.47 -3.65
N ASN A 174 -3.19 -6.21 -3.71
CA ASN A 174 -4.30 -5.74 -4.55
C ASN A 174 -5.58 -6.60 -4.38
N PRO A 175 -6.10 -6.76 -3.15
CA PRO A 175 -7.26 -7.61 -2.92
C PRO A 175 -8.48 -7.06 -3.64
N THR A 176 -9.29 -7.94 -4.20
CA THR A 176 -10.63 -7.63 -4.71
C THR A 176 -11.66 -8.31 -3.84
N GLU A 177 -12.63 -7.54 -3.36
CA GLU A 177 -13.75 -8.10 -2.62
C GLU A 177 -14.76 -8.71 -3.60
N THR A 178 -15.12 -9.96 -3.39
CA THR A 178 -16.17 -10.64 -4.15
C THR A 178 -17.23 -11.16 -3.19
N LEU A 179 -18.50 -11.00 -3.58
CA LEU A 179 -19.62 -11.59 -2.85
C LEU A 179 -19.90 -12.98 -3.43
N THR A 180 -19.83 -13.99 -2.56
CA THR A 180 -20.25 -15.36 -2.88
C THR A 180 -21.59 -15.65 -2.23
N PRO A 181 -22.57 -16.24 -2.96
CA PRO A 181 -23.83 -16.65 -2.36
C PRO A 181 -23.59 -17.66 -1.22
N ASP A 182 -24.16 -17.40 -0.07
CA ASP A 182 -24.15 -18.29 1.10
C ASP A 182 -25.55 -18.33 1.72
N ALA A 183 -26.11 -19.52 1.87
CA ALA A 183 -27.44 -19.73 2.47
C ALA A 183 -27.53 -19.26 3.93
N ASN A 184 -26.41 -19.25 4.65
CA ASN A 184 -26.29 -18.77 6.03
C ASN A 184 -25.64 -17.39 6.12
N GLY A 185 -25.39 -16.75 5.00
CA GLY A 185 -24.74 -15.46 4.92
C GLY A 185 -25.62 -14.32 5.41
N VAL A 186 -24.99 -13.22 5.82
CA VAL A 186 -25.69 -11.99 6.17
C VAL A 186 -26.15 -11.30 4.87
N PRO A 187 -27.44 -10.92 4.73
CA PRO A 187 -27.93 -10.16 3.59
C PRO A 187 -27.17 -8.87 3.36
N ILE A 188 -26.75 -8.64 2.11
CA ILE A 188 -26.01 -7.44 1.71
C ILE A 188 -26.74 -6.77 0.54
N LEU A 189 -26.93 -5.47 0.67
CA LEU A 189 -27.43 -4.60 -0.39
C LEU A 189 -26.28 -3.77 -0.96
N LYS A 190 -26.17 -3.75 -2.29
CA LYS A 190 -25.27 -2.82 -2.97
C LYS A 190 -26.01 -1.52 -3.25
N VAL A 191 -25.58 -0.45 -2.62
CA VAL A 191 -26.05 0.93 -2.86
C VAL A 191 -25.06 1.61 -3.79
N VAL A 192 -25.57 2.29 -4.81
CA VAL A 192 -24.73 2.91 -5.84
C VAL A 192 -25.07 4.37 -5.95
N PHE A 193 -24.09 5.23 -5.78
CA PHE A 193 -24.20 6.68 -6.01
C PHE A 193 -23.54 7.05 -7.32
N GLY A 194 -24.15 7.98 -8.05
CA GLY A 194 -23.54 8.68 -9.18
C GLY A 194 -23.06 10.06 -8.75
N GLY A 195 -21.81 10.39 -9.00
CA GLY A 195 -21.25 11.70 -8.66
C GLY A 195 -20.30 12.23 -9.73
N MET A 196 -19.73 13.43 -9.51
CA MET A 196 -18.74 14.03 -10.43
C MET A 196 -17.45 13.21 -10.54
N GLY A 197 -17.17 12.33 -9.56
CA GLY A 197 -16.05 11.36 -9.57
C GLY A 197 -16.36 10.03 -10.26
N GLY A 198 -17.58 9.82 -10.75
CA GLY A 198 -18.02 8.56 -11.35
C GLY A 198 -19.03 7.80 -10.49
N ARG A 199 -19.05 6.48 -10.66
CA ARG A 199 -19.92 5.56 -9.94
C ARG A 199 -19.22 5.07 -8.68
N GLU A 200 -19.85 5.28 -7.52
CA GLU A 200 -19.38 4.80 -6.22
C GLU A 200 -20.30 3.68 -5.72
N GLU A 201 -19.75 2.57 -5.28
CA GLU A 201 -20.46 1.40 -4.82
C GLU A 201 -20.21 1.15 -3.33
N TYR A 202 -21.27 0.99 -2.56
CA TYR A 202 -21.23 0.74 -1.12
C TYR A 202 -21.97 -0.56 -0.78
N MET A 203 -21.37 -1.38 0.09
CA MET A 203 -21.98 -2.62 0.58
C MET A 203 -22.60 -2.38 1.95
N LEU A 204 -23.94 -2.43 2.00
CA LEU A 204 -24.73 -2.26 3.22
C LEU A 204 -25.15 -3.64 3.72
N ARG A 205 -24.65 -4.06 4.86
CA ARG A 205 -24.97 -5.36 5.49
C ARG A 205 -26.22 -5.22 6.36
N GLN A 206 -26.99 -6.28 6.48
CA GLN A 206 -28.10 -6.30 7.46
C GLN A 206 -27.54 -6.10 8.88
N GLY A 207 -28.07 -5.12 9.59
CA GLY A 207 -27.61 -4.60 10.89
C GLY A 207 -26.82 -3.30 10.80
N ASP A 208 -26.36 -2.88 9.61
CA ASP A 208 -25.59 -1.65 9.45
C ASP A 208 -26.46 -0.40 9.58
N ARG A 209 -25.85 0.62 10.21
CA ARG A 209 -26.33 2.01 10.25
C ARG A 209 -25.16 2.90 9.84
N THR A 210 -25.28 3.57 8.71
CA THR A 210 -24.17 4.35 8.17
C THR A 210 -24.67 5.55 7.38
N ASN A 211 -23.86 6.60 7.34
CA ASN A 211 -24.08 7.74 6.46
C ASN A 211 -23.25 7.55 5.18
N ILE A 212 -23.91 7.61 4.04
CA ILE A 212 -23.27 7.53 2.73
C ILE A 212 -23.70 8.75 1.93
N ASN A 213 -22.76 9.58 1.56
CA ASN A 213 -22.98 10.79 0.76
C ASN A 213 -24.11 11.69 1.28
N GLY A 214 -24.23 11.83 2.62
CA GLY A 214 -25.23 12.66 3.27
C GLY A 214 -26.58 11.98 3.52
N VAL A 215 -26.78 10.74 3.06
CA VAL A 215 -27.97 9.93 3.34
C VAL A 215 -27.68 8.97 4.48
N ASN A 216 -28.50 9.00 5.52
CA ASN A 216 -28.42 8.03 6.61
C ASN A 216 -29.14 6.75 6.18
N PHE A 217 -28.42 5.66 6.05
CA PHE A 217 -28.96 4.32 5.78
C PHE A 217 -29.06 3.52 7.07
N ASN A 218 -30.18 2.83 7.23
CA ASN A 218 -30.39 1.86 8.28
C ASN A 218 -30.95 0.57 7.66
N PHE A 219 -30.15 -0.50 7.67
CA PHE A 219 -30.60 -1.81 7.22
C PHE A 219 -30.79 -2.74 8.41
N SER A 220 -31.73 -2.41 9.26
CA SER A 220 -32.06 -3.20 10.46
C SER A 220 -33.56 -3.23 10.71
N ALA A 221 -33.99 -4.09 11.65
CA ALA A 221 -35.39 -4.17 12.05
C ALA A 221 -35.83 -2.98 12.90
N GLU A 222 -34.89 -2.26 13.55
CA GLU A 222 -35.19 -1.09 14.36
C GLU A 222 -35.32 0.16 13.48
N TYR A 223 -36.40 0.92 13.68
CA TYR A 223 -36.61 2.19 13.00
C TYR A 223 -35.65 3.26 13.53
N VAL A 224 -35.03 4.01 12.62
CA VAL A 224 -34.19 5.18 12.93
C VAL A 224 -34.83 6.42 12.29
N PRO A 225 -35.15 7.48 13.07
CA PRO A 225 -35.61 8.74 12.51
C PRO A 225 -34.58 9.32 11.53
N ASP A 226 -35.07 10.07 10.52
CA ASP A 226 -34.24 10.75 9.52
C ASP A 226 -33.27 9.85 8.75
N ALA A 227 -33.60 8.55 8.63
CA ALA A 227 -32.85 7.57 7.85
C ALA A 227 -33.69 6.93 6.75
N PHE A 228 -33.05 6.45 5.72
CA PHE A 228 -33.64 5.54 4.75
C PHE A 228 -33.60 4.13 5.38
N ASN A 229 -34.69 3.76 6.03
CA ASN A 229 -34.84 2.53 6.78
C ASN A 229 -35.20 1.38 5.85
N ILE A 230 -34.36 0.39 5.76
CA ILE A 230 -34.53 -0.81 4.94
C ILE A 230 -34.80 -1.99 5.86
N THR A 231 -35.85 -2.74 5.58
CA THR A 231 -36.21 -3.96 6.32
C THR A 231 -36.33 -5.15 5.36
N LEU A 232 -35.80 -6.28 5.79
CA LEU A 232 -35.91 -7.56 5.11
C LEU A 232 -36.79 -8.48 5.94
N ASN A 233 -37.94 -8.89 5.40
CA ASN A 233 -38.87 -9.82 5.99
C ASN A 233 -39.01 -11.05 5.08
N GLY A 234 -38.33 -12.15 5.43
CA GLY A 234 -38.16 -13.27 4.52
C GLY A 234 -37.44 -12.82 3.26
N ASP A 235 -38.06 -13.01 2.09
CA ASP A 235 -37.50 -12.60 0.80
C ASP A 235 -37.99 -11.20 0.35
N SER A 236 -38.77 -10.52 1.17
CA SER A 236 -39.38 -9.22 0.81
C SER A 236 -38.59 -8.07 1.43
N LEU A 237 -38.08 -7.19 0.56
CA LEU A 237 -37.47 -5.95 0.94
C LEU A 237 -38.48 -4.81 0.94
N SER A 238 -38.47 -4.03 1.99
CA SER A 238 -39.25 -2.78 2.11
C SER A 238 -38.39 -1.66 2.64
N PHE A 239 -38.79 -0.43 2.41
CA PHE A 239 -38.14 0.73 2.99
C PHE A 239 -39.16 1.75 3.53
N LEU A 240 -38.72 2.56 4.45
CA LEU A 240 -39.45 3.67 5.03
C LEU A 240 -38.50 4.86 5.20
N THR A 241 -38.93 6.01 4.69
CA THR A 241 -38.28 7.31 4.89
C THR A 241 -39.30 8.36 5.28
N GLN A 242 -38.89 9.38 6.03
CA GLN A 242 -39.78 10.51 6.38
C GLN A 242 -40.06 11.45 5.19
N GLU A 243 -39.09 11.52 4.27
CA GLU A 243 -39.19 12.37 3.10
C GLU A 243 -39.94 11.65 1.96
N ASN A 244 -40.59 12.43 1.08
CA ASN A 244 -41.07 11.90 -0.17
C ASN A 244 -39.89 11.43 -1.04
N ALA A 245 -40.08 10.35 -1.74
CA ALA A 245 -39.06 9.77 -2.63
C ALA A 245 -39.64 9.52 -4.03
N ASN A 246 -38.82 9.63 -5.04
CA ASN A 246 -39.14 9.14 -6.37
C ASN A 246 -38.38 7.84 -6.64
N GLN A 247 -39.05 6.85 -7.15
CA GLN A 247 -38.48 5.59 -7.57
C GLN A 247 -38.56 5.46 -9.08
N ARG A 248 -37.42 5.25 -9.74
CA ARG A 248 -37.37 4.92 -11.16
C ARG A 248 -36.82 3.53 -11.34
N VAL A 249 -37.63 2.62 -11.89
CA VAL A 249 -37.19 1.26 -12.25
C VAL A 249 -36.31 1.35 -13.50
N MET A 250 -35.04 0.95 -13.40
CA MET A 250 -34.07 1.13 -14.50
C MET A 250 -34.44 0.33 -15.76
N ALA A 251 -35.05 -0.82 -15.62
CA ALA A 251 -35.41 -1.68 -16.75
C ALA A 251 -36.60 -1.14 -17.58
N THR A 252 -37.64 -0.57 -16.91
CA THR A 252 -38.89 -0.13 -17.55
C THR A 252 -38.99 1.37 -17.68
N GLN A 253 -38.08 2.13 -17.04
CA GLN A 253 -38.13 3.59 -16.92
C GLN A 253 -39.39 4.13 -16.24
N GLN A 254 -40.17 3.26 -15.61
CA GLN A 254 -41.37 3.65 -14.85
C GLN A 254 -40.93 4.46 -13.65
N VAL A 255 -41.62 5.58 -13.41
CA VAL A 255 -41.40 6.48 -12.26
C VAL A 255 -42.62 6.42 -11.38
N ASP A 256 -42.41 6.15 -10.10
CA ASP A 256 -43.44 6.13 -9.07
C ASP A 256 -43.07 7.18 -7.99
N ASP A 257 -44.04 8.05 -7.64
CA ASP A 257 -43.90 8.99 -6.54
C ASP A 257 -44.34 8.32 -5.24
N LEU A 258 -43.47 8.31 -4.27
CA LEU A 258 -43.63 7.61 -2.99
C LEU A 258 -43.75 8.61 -1.84
N THR A 259 -44.82 8.48 -1.08
CA THR A 259 -45.12 9.39 0.04
C THR A 259 -44.25 9.04 1.25
N GLY A 260 -43.61 10.03 1.88
CA GLY A 260 -42.87 9.87 3.11
C GLY A 260 -43.75 9.44 4.29
N GLY A 261 -43.12 8.78 5.27
CA GLY A 261 -43.79 8.25 6.46
C GLY A 261 -44.58 6.96 6.26
N VAL A 262 -44.56 6.39 5.06
CA VAL A 262 -45.23 5.13 4.72
C VAL A 262 -44.17 4.09 4.23
N ALA A 263 -44.37 2.85 4.61
CA ALA A 263 -43.51 1.76 4.12
C ALA A 263 -43.85 1.39 2.68
N HIS A 264 -42.83 1.33 1.83
CA HIS A 264 -42.94 0.98 0.43
C HIS A 264 -42.09 -0.28 0.10
N PRO A 265 -42.51 -1.10 -0.88
CA PRO A 265 -41.65 -2.19 -1.38
C PRO A 265 -40.36 -1.60 -1.97
N LEU A 266 -39.20 -2.13 -1.57
CA LEU A 266 -37.92 -1.76 -2.15
C LEU A 266 -37.68 -2.62 -3.41
N LYS A 267 -37.69 -1.97 -4.57
CA LYS A 267 -37.43 -2.63 -5.86
C LYS A 267 -35.93 -2.52 -6.16
N LEU A 268 -35.27 -3.65 -6.29
CA LEU A 268 -33.86 -3.71 -6.71
C LEU A 268 -33.68 -3.17 -8.13
N ARG A 269 -32.49 -2.70 -8.45
CA ARG A 269 -32.15 -2.07 -9.74
C ARG A 269 -33.05 -0.89 -10.10
N SER A 270 -33.37 -0.11 -9.10
CA SER A 270 -34.14 1.14 -9.21
C SER A 270 -33.31 2.31 -8.68
N LEU A 271 -33.49 3.46 -9.29
CA LEU A 271 -32.94 4.73 -8.79
C LEU A 271 -33.95 5.33 -7.80
N TYR A 272 -33.51 5.55 -6.59
CA TYR A 272 -34.24 6.29 -5.59
C TYR A 272 -33.72 7.71 -5.51
N THR A 273 -34.62 8.70 -5.57
CA THR A 273 -34.27 10.11 -5.43
C THR A 273 -34.99 10.67 -4.21
N LEU A 274 -34.22 11.13 -3.25
CA LEU A 274 -34.65 11.96 -2.12
C LEU A 274 -34.37 13.43 -2.44
N GLN A 275 -34.75 14.38 -1.56
CA GLN A 275 -34.56 15.81 -1.82
C GLN A 275 -33.13 16.19 -2.19
N ASN A 276 -32.13 15.55 -1.57
CA ASN A 276 -30.73 15.94 -1.68
C ASN A 276 -29.84 14.87 -2.29
N ALA A 277 -30.34 13.69 -2.64
CA ALA A 277 -29.51 12.59 -3.12
C ALA A 277 -30.26 11.62 -4.04
N SER A 278 -29.50 11.00 -4.94
CA SER A 278 -30.00 9.90 -5.80
C SER A 278 -29.03 8.72 -5.73
N PHE A 279 -29.54 7.52 -5.55
CA PHE A 279 -28.77 6.28 -5.41
C PHE A 279 -29.50 5.06 -5.96
#